data_3fb7e9dcc300233dd541c12b9e1e17f2
#
_entry.id   3fb7e9dcc300233dd541c12b9e1e17f2
#
_cell.length_a   1.000
_cell.length_b   1.000
_cell.length_c   1.000
_cell.angle_alpha   90.00
_cell.angle_beta   90.00
_cell.angle_gamma   90.00
#
_symmetry.space_group_name_H-M   'P 1'
#
loop_
_entity.id
_entity.type
_entity.pdbx_description
1 polymer ?
#
loop_
_entity_poly.entity_id
_entity_poly.type
_entity_poly.pdbx_seq_one_letter_code
_entity_poly.pdbx_strand_id
1 'polypeptide(L)'
;HVFSTNAEFAAYAVTLKKGETQIAKVLTDGLESGEICIPNAKKDDTAFGDIETFTQYLNAFGKDIAKKIQATFKPVFNPAEESICPELNEVNEYILQNTGYSLYEAQLAGAEAIKRQLKKEKMTMLVSGCGTGKTKIGSAALYAYQKSIGGGRRINVITCPSHVAKKWVRELYETVPNCIARVVSSITDVD
;
A
#
# COMPACT_ATOMS: atom_id res chain seq x y z
N HIS A 1 5.41 -11.57 3.36
CA HIS A 1 5.20 -12.08 2.01
C HIS A 1 3.72 -12.41 1.82
N VAL A 2 3.15 -12.09 0.66
CA VAL A 2 1.82 -12.50 0.25
C VAL A 2 2.01 -13.50 -0.89
N PHE A 3 1.49 -14.70 -0.71
CA PHE A 3 1.60 -15.77 -1.69
C PHE A 3 0.29 -15.87 -2.46
N SER A 4 0.37 -16.00 -3.77
CA SER A 4 -0.80 -16.13 -4.64
C SER A 4 -1.20 -17.59 -4.84
N THR A 5 -0.30 -18.51 -4.55
CA THR A 5 -0.50 -19.95 -4.71
C THR A 5 0.14 -20.75 -3.57
N ASN A 6 -0.40 -21.95 -3.32
CA ASN A 6 0.20 -22.90 -2.37
C ASN A 6 1.61 -23.33 -2.79
N ALA A 7 1.90 -23.35 -4.10
CA ALA A 7 3.22 -23.69 -4.62
C ALA A 7 4.28 -22.63 -4.28
N GLU A 8 3.94 -21.35 -4.39
CA GLU A 8 4.82 -20.24 -3.99
C GLU A 8 5.11 -20.29 -2.48
N PHE A 9 4.07 -20.53 -1.67
CA PHE A 9 4.24 -20.66 -0.23
C PHE A 9 5.10 -21.87 0.14
N ALA A 10 4.90 -23.03 -0.48
CA ALA A 10 5.69 -24.22 -0.26
C ALA A 10 7.17 -24.01 -0.64
N ALA A 11 7.43 -23.32 -1.77
CA ALA A 11 8.79 -22.97 -2.17
C ALA A 11 9.47 -22.05 -1.14
N TYR A 12 8.74 -21.07 -0.60
CA TYR A 12 9.25 -20.20 0.47
C TYR A 12 9.52 -20.99 1.76
N ALA A 13 8.61 -21.89 2.15
CA ALA A 13 8.75 -22.72 3.35
C ALA A 13 10.03 -23.55 3.36
N VAL A 14 10.49 -24.03 2.20
CA VAL A 14 11.75 -24.80 2.07
C VAL A 14 12.98 -23.96 2.42
N THR A 15 12.90 -22.63 2.29
CA THR A 15 14.01 -21.71 2.61
C THR A 15 14.09 -21.32 4.08
N LEU A 16 13.05 -21.62 4.86
CA LEU A 16 12.99 -21.26 6.27
C LEU A 16 13.89 -22.17 7.14
N LYS A 17 14.32 -21.66 8.29
CA LYS A 17 14.99 -22.46 9.32
C LYS A 17 14.04 -23.53 9.88
N LYS A 18 14.60 -24.62 10.38
CA LYS A 18 13.83 -25.81 10.82
C LYS A 18 12.64 -25.51 11.76
N GLY A 19 12.76 -24.51 12.64
CA GLY A 19 11.66 -24.10 13.53
C GLY A 19 10.55 -23.31 12.81
N GLU A 20 10.89 -22.57 11.77
CA GLU A 20 9.96 -21.79 10.97
C GLU A 20 9.21 -22.64 9.93
N THR A 21 9.79 -23.77 9.51
CA THR A 21 9.20 -24.69 8.54
C THR A 21 7.91 -25.32 9.06
N GLN A 22 7.78 -25.54 10.37
CA GLN A 22 6.55 -26.07 10.97
C GLN A 22 5.40 -25.09 10.85
N ILE A 23 5.65 -23.80 11.10
CA ILE A 23 4.66 -22.73 10.93
C ILE A 23 4.24 -22.63 9.46
N ALA A 24 5.19 -22.70 8.55
CA ALA A 24 4.93 -22.67 7.11
C ALA A 24 4.04 -23.85 6.66
N LYS A 25 4.30 -25.05 7.16
CA LYS A 25 3.47 -26.24 6.86
C LYS A 25 2.02 -26.07 7.32
N VAL A 26 1.81 -25.56 8.53
CA VAL A 26 0.47 -25.30 9.06
C VAL A 26 -0.30 -24.32 8.20
N LEU A 27 0.34 -23.25 7.77
CA LEU A 27 -0.27 -22.25 6.88
C LEU A 27 -0.60 -22.85 5.50
N THR A 28 0.25 -23.75 4.99
CA THR A 28 -0.01 -24.46 3.72
C THR A 28 -1.23 -25.37 3.83
N ASP A 29 -1.29 -26.18 4.87
CA ASP A 29 -2.41 -27.09 5.12
C ASP A 29 -3.73 -26.31 5.30
N GLY A 30 -3.68 -25.15 5.97
CA GLY A 30 -4.83 -24.26 6.13
C GLY A 30 -5.29 -23.61 4.82
N LEU A 31 -4.37 -23.27 3.91
CA LEU A 31 -4.70 -22.77 2.58
C LEU A 31 -5.37 -23.84 1.69
N GLU A 32 -4.94 -25.09 1.79
CA GLU A 32 -5.54 -26.21 1.03
C GLU A 32 -6.93 -26.56 1.53
N SER A 33 -7.16 -26.54 2.84
CA SER A 33 -8.47 -26.82 3.46
C SER A 33 -9.44 -25.63 3.44
N GLY A 34 -8.96 -24.43 3.12
CA GLY A 34 -9.74 -23.19 3.28
C GLY A 34 -9.86 -22.71 4.73
N GLU A 35 -9.26 -23.41 5.67
CA GLU A 35 -9.19 -23.07 7.08
C GLU A 35 -7.73 -23.02 7.52
N ILE A 36 -7.34 -21.96 8.21
CA ILE A 36 -6.02 -21.89 8.85
C ILE A 36 -6.16 -22.52 10.23
N CYS A 37 -5.77 -23.79 10.33
CA CYS A 37 -5.69 -24.49 11.61
C CYS A 37 -4.31 -24.25 12.23
N ILE A 38 -4.29 -23.77 13.47
CA ILE A 38 -3.08 -23.67 14.27
C ILE A 38 -2.99 -24.96 15.06
N PRO A 39 -1.93 -25.80 14.88
CA PRO A 39 -1.82 -27.02 15.65
C PRO A 39 -1.77 -26.65 17.13
N ASN A 40 -2.56 -27.35 17.95
CA ASN A 40 -2.44 -27.25 19.38
C ASN A 40 -0.96 -27.48 19.75
N ALA A 41 -0.33 -26.47 20.29
CA ALA A 41 0.93 -26.66 20.96
C ALA A 41 0.72 -27.75 22.02
N LYS A 42 1.72 -28.59 22.24
CA LYS A 42 1.66 -29.72 23.16
C LYS A 42 0.79 -29.37 24.37
N LYS A 43 -0.06 -30.30 24.80
CA LYS A 43 -1.06 -30.19 25.89
C LYS A 43 -0.59 -29.44 27.16
N ASP A 44 0.70 -29.21 27.30
CA ASP A 44 1.33 -28.52 28.45
C ASP A 44 1.59 -27.02 28.19
N ASP A 45 1.31 -26.52 26.99
CA ASP A 45 1.54 -25.11 26.67
C ASP A 45 0.18 -24.38 26.71
N THR A 46 -0.17 -23.95 27.92
CA THR A 46 -1.46 -23.31 28.24
C THR A 46 -1.76 -22.04 27.44
N ALA A 47 -0.78 -21.51 26.74
CA ALA A 47 -0.93 -20.29 25.93
C ALA A 47 -1.72 -20.52 24.62
N PHE A 48 -1.84 -21.77 24.14
CA PHE A 48 -2.47 -22.10 22.84
C PHE A 48 -3.65 -23.08 22.96
N GLY A 49 -3.99 -23.52 24.19
CA GLY A 49 -4.89 -24.67 24.44
C GLY A 49 -6.30 -24.56 23.82
N ASP A 50 -6.80 -23.36 23.56
CA ASP A 50 -8.17 -23.12 23.10
C ASP A 50 -8.25 -22.36 21.76
N ILE A 51 -7.13 -22.29 21.02
CA ILE A 51 -7.09 -21.56 19.76
C ILE A 51 -7.18 -22.53 18.59
N GLU A 52 -8.34 -22.59 17.98
CA GLU A 52 -8.65 -23.46 16.83
C GLU A 52 -8.72 -22.71 15.51
N THR A 53 -8.93 -21.38 15.56
CA THR A 53 -9.11 -20.57 14.37
C THR A 53 -8.14 -19.40 14.31
N PHE A 54 -7.85 -18.93 13.08
CA PHE A 54 -7.01 -17.74 12.87
C PHE A 54 -7.57 -16.48 13.55
N THR A 55 -8.90 -16.37 13.61
CA THR A 55 -9.56 -15.25 14.32
C THR A 55 -9.28 -15.29 15.81
N GLN A 56 -9.37 -16.46 16.44
CA GLN A 56 -9.03 -16.64 17.87
C GLN A 56 -7.55 -16.32 18.11
N TYR A 57 -6.66 -16.74 17.20
CA TYR A 57 -5.24 -16.41 17.28
C TYR A 57 -4.99 -14.91 17.19
N LEU A 58 -5.62 -14.21 16.24
CA LEU A 58 -5.49 -12.76 16.12
C LEU A 58 -6.08 -12.03 17.34
N ASN A 59 -7.17 -12.52 17.91
CA ASN A 59 -7.74 -11.93 19.13
C ASN A 59 -6.81 -12.10 20.33
N ALA A 60 -6.14 -13.25 20.44
CA ALA A 60 -5.20 -13.52 21.53
C ALA A 60 -3.86 -12.78 21.36
N PHE A 61 -3.28 -12.82 20.17
CA PHE A 61 -1.90 -12.37 19.92
C PHE A 61 -1.78 -11.16 18.98
N GLY A 62 -2.88 -10.70 18.40
CA GLY A 62 -2.85 -9.63 17.39
C GLY A 62 -2.19 -8.35 17.87
N LYS A 63 -2.37 -7.99 19.14
CA LYS A 63 -1.70 -6.81 19.74
C LYS A 63 -0.18 -6.97 19.82
N ASP A 64 0.30 -8.15 20.16
CA ASP A 64 1.74 -8.42 20.27
C ASP A 64 2.39 -8.56 18.88
N ILE A 65 1.66 -9.13 17.93
CA ILE A 65 2.06 -9.17 16.51
C ILE A 65 2.16 -7.74 15.98
N ALA A 66 1.14 -6.91 16.21
CA ALA A 66 1.14 -5.51 15.80
C ALA A 66 2.31 -4.73 16.40
N LYS A 67 2.59 -4.90 17.70
CA LYS A 67 3.75 -4.29 18.35
C LYS A 67 5.08 -4.72 17.72
N LYS A 68 5.24 -6.03 17.44
CA LYS A 68 6.44 -6.54 16.77
C LYS A 68 6.60 -5.98 15.36
N ILE A 69 5.52 -5.91 14.58
CA ILE A 69 5.53 -5.31 13.25
C ILE A 69 5.92 -3.83 13.34
N GLN A 70 5.32 -3.06 14.25
CA GLN A 70 5.62 -1.64 14.46
C GLN A 70 7.06 -1.40 14.92
N ALA A 71 7.61 -2.28 15.77
CA ALA A 71 8.99 -2.19 16.21
C ALA A 71 10.00 -2.51 15.08
N THR A 72 9.63 -3.41 14.17
CA THR A 72 10.50 -3.85 13.07
C THR A 72 10.41 -2.92 11.86
N PHE A 73 9.22 -2.44 11.55
CA PHE A 73 8.94 -1.59 10.37
C PHE A 73 8.48 -0.21 10.83
N LYS A 74 9.45 0.72 10.94
CA LYS A 74 9.11 2.12 11.18
C LYS A 74 8.31 2.65 9.98
N PRO A 75 7.10 3.15 10.17
CA PRO A 75 6.34 3.75 9.08
C PRO A 75 7.07 4.98 8.55
N VAL A 76 6.99 5.22 7.25
CA VAL A 76 7.55 6.44 6.62
C VAL A 76 6.78 7.69 7.08
N PHE A 77 5.51 7.50 7.41
CA PHE A 77 4.62 8.51 7.97
C PHE A 77 3.66 7.86 8.97
N ASN A 78 3.54 8.45 10.16
CA ASN A 78 2.60 8.02 11.19
C ASN A 78 1.50 9.07 11.37
N PRO A 79 0.28 8.85 10.87
CA PRO A 79 -0.80 9.84 10.96
C PRO A 79 -1.28 10.11 12.40
N ALA A 80 -0.95 9.24 13.36
CA ALA A 80 -1.28 9.45 14.77
C ALA A 80 -0.35 10.48 15.46
N GLU A 81 0.84 10.71 14.91
CA GLU A 81 1.88 11.54 15.52
C GLU A 81 2.28 12.72 14.64
N GLU A 82 1.96 12.68 13.35
CA GLU A 82 2.46 13.61 12.36
C GLU A 82 1.33 14.19 11.49
N SER A 83 1.46 15.45 11.13
CA SER A 83 0.50 16.13 10.25
C SER A 83 0.82 15.93 8.78
N ILE A 84 -0.21 15.92 7.96
CA ILE A 84 -0.13 15.93 6.49
C ILE A 84 0.37 17.30 6.02
N CYS A 85 1.17 17.33 4.97
CA CYS A 85 1.73 18.56 4.44
C CYS A 85 0.68 19.49 3.82
N PRO A 86 0.93 20.82 3.81
CA PRO A 86 0.00 21.80 3.23
C PRO A 86 -0.33 21.53 1.76
N GLU A 87 0.62 21.05 0.98
CA GLU A 87 0.43 20.76 -0.44
C GLU A 87 -0.59 19.63 -0.67
N LEU A 88 -0.67 18.65 0.23
CA LEU A 88 -1.70 17.61 0.15
C LEU A 88 -3.07 18.10 0.60
N ASN A 89 -3.13 19.05 1.54
CA ASN A 89 -4.38 19.71 1.90
C ASN A 89 -4.93 20.50 0.71
N GLU A 90 -4.07 21.25 -0.01
CA GLU A 90 -4.44 21.96 -1.23
C GLU A 90 -5.01 21.01 -2.29
N VAL A 91 -4.36 19.87 -2.53
CA VAL A 91 -4.85 18.84 -3.45
C VAL A 91 -6.22 18.31 -2.99
N ASN A 92 -6.38 18.06 -1.71
CA ASN A 92 -7.62 17.51 -1.18
C ASN A 92 -8.80 18.49 -1.31
N GLU A 93 -8.57 19.77 -1.07
CA GLU A 93 -9.54 20.83 -1.31
C GLU A 93 -9.89 20.96 -2.81
N TYR A 94 -8.88 20.88 -3.68
CA TYR A 94 -9.08 20.90 -5.13
C TYR A 94 -9.93 19.72 -5.61
N ILE A 95 -9.67 18.51 -5.12
CA ILE A 95 -10.48 17.32 -5.42
C ILE A 95 -11.93 17.53 -4.96
N LEU A 96 -12.12 18.03 -3.73
CA LEU A 96 -13.44 18.27 -3.18
C LEU A 96 -14.25 19.26 -4.03
N GLN A 97 -13.63 20.35 -4.47
CA GLN A 97 -14.26 21.36 -5.32
C GLN A 97 -14.67 20.81 -6.69
N ASN A 98 -13.83 19.93 -7.28
CA ASN A 98 -14.08 19.42 -8.64
C ASN A 98 -14.97 18.18 -8.69
N THR A 99 -15.02 17.39 -7.61
CA THR A 99 -15.66 16.06 -7.64
C THR A 99 -16.75 15.88 -6.59
N GLY A 100 -16.81 16.78 -5.60
CA GLY A 100 -17.76 16.72 -4.48
C GLY A 100 -17.33 15.72 -3.38
N TYR A 101 -16.17 15.11 -3.47
CA TYR A 101 -15.62 14.22 -2.42
C TYR A 101 -14.13 14.51 -2.18
N SER A 102 -13.64 14.20 -1.01
CA SER A 102 -12.24 14.33 -0.61
C SER A 102 -11.52 12.98 -0.57
N LEU A 103 -10.20 13.01 -0.52
CA LEU A 103 -9.43 11.80 -0.23
C LEU A 103 -9.69 11.33 1.21
N TYR A 104 -9.77 10.03 1.39
CA TYR A 104 -9.83 9.43 2.73
C TYR A 104 -8.51 9.62 3.48
N GLU A 105 -8.55 9.63 4.80
CA GLU A 105 -7.36 9.76 5.65
C GLU A 105 -6.26 8.75 5.29
N ALA A 106 -6.62 7.50 5.04
CA ALA A 106 -5.67 6.47 4.60
C ALA A 106 -5.03 6.77 3.24
N GLN A 107 -5.75 7.43 2.32
CA GLN A 107 -5.23 7.84 1.02
C GLN A 107 -4.27 9.03 1.18
N LEU A 108 -4.61 9.99 2.02
CA LEU A 108 -3.74 11.13 2.34
C LEU A 108 -2.47 10.66 3.05
N ALA A 109 -2.58 9.74 4.01
CA ALA A 109 -1.43 9.13 4.67
C ALA A 109 -0.52 8.40 3.69
N GLY A 110 -1.10 7.65 2.74
CA GLY A 110 -0.35 7.00 1.67
C GLY A 110 0.37 8.00 0.77
N ALA A 111 -0.28 9.09 0.38
CA ALA A 111 0.32 10.14 -0.43
C ALA A 111 1.47 10.85 0.29
N GLU A 112 1.31 11.16 1.59
CA GLU A 112 2.38 11.76 2.40
C GLU A 112 3.57 10.81 2.54
N ALA A 113 3.33 9.51 2.77
CA ALA A 113 4.40 8.52 2.85
C ALA A 113 5.19 8.42 1.52
N ILE A 114 4.50 8.40 0.38
CA ILE A 114 5.13 8.38 -0.95
C ILE A 114 5.97 9.65 -1.16
N LYS A 115 5.42 10.83 -0.87
CA LYS A 115 6.15 12.11 -0.97
C LYS A 115 7.43 12.10 -0.14
N ARG A 116 7.35 11.63 1.11
CA ARG A 116 8.51 11.54 2.01
C ARG A 116 9.55 10.55 1.51
N GLN A 117 9.09 9.40 0.99
CA GLN A 117 9.98 8.40 0.43
C GLN A 117 10.71 8.94 -0.81
N LEU A 118 10.02 9.63 -1.71
CA LEU A 118 10.62 10.23 -2.90
C LEU A 118 11.66 11.33 -2.58
N LYS A 119 11.60 11.94 -1.40
CA LYS A 119 12.65 12.86 -0.93
C LYS A 119 13.93 12.15 -0.50
N LYS A 120 13.84 10.89 -0.09
CA LYS A 120 14.96 10.09 0.38
C LYS A 120 15.52 9.19 -0.70
N GLU A 121 14.62 8.62 -1.50
CA GLU A 121 14.93 7.58 -2.48
C GLU A 121 14.44 7.99 -3.86
N LYS A 122 15.10 7.47 -4.90
CA LYS A 122 14.73 7.76 -6.30
C LYS A 122 13.47 7.02 -6.74
N MET A 123 13.03 6.01 -5.99
CA MET A 123 11.92 5.14 -6.33
C MET A 123 11.08 4.82 -5.09
N THR A 124 9.78 4.68 -5.31
CA THR A 124 8.84 4.18 -4.31
C THR A 124 7.81 3.27 -4.97
N MET A 125 7.20 2.40 -4.19
CA MET A 125 6.17 1.49 -4.66
C MET A 125 4.92 1.61 -3.78
N LEU A 126 3.76 1.80 -4.40
CA LEU A 126 2.46 1.78 -3.74
C LEU A 126 1.77 0.43 -4.01
N VAL A 127 1.71 -0.40 -2.99
CA VAL A 127 1.02 -1.69 -3.03
C VAL A 127 -0.27 -1.61 -2.22
N SER A 128 -1.41 -1.77 -2.88
CA SER A 128 -2.73 -1.77 -2.22
C SER A 128 -3.75 -2.51 -3.08
N GLY A 129 -4.89 -2.91 -2.50
CA GLY A 129 -5.96 -3.63 -3.18
C GLY A 129 -6.56 -2.88 -4.38
N CYS A 130 -7.37 -3.57 -5.18
CA CYS A 130 -8.15 -2.92 -6.24
C CYS A 130 -9.17 -1.94 -5.64
N GLY A 131 -9.41 -0.83 -6.33
CA GLY A 131 -10.39 0.17 -5.88
C GLY A 131 -9.94 1.12 -4.77
N THR A 132 -8.73 0.99 -4.21
CA THR A 132 -8.24 1.83 -3.12
C THR A 132 -7.83 3.26 -3.53
N GLY A 133 -7.96 3.61 -4.81
CA GLY A 133 -7.64 4.96 -5.32
C GLY A 133 -6.16 5.21 -5.58
N LYS A 134 -5.38 4.18 -5.93
CA LYS A 134 -3.93 4.29 -6.20
C LYS A 134 -3.57 5.41 -7.17
N THR A 135 -4.37 5.63 -8.20
CA THR A 135 -4.17 6.69 -9.18
C THR A 135 -4.21 8.06 -8.53
N LYS A 136 -5.22 8.34 -7.71
CA LYS A 136 -5.35 9.62 -6.99
C LYS A 136 -4.27 9.79 -5.93
N ILE A 137 -3.95 8.73 -5.18
CA ILE A 137 -2.87 8.73 -4.18
C ILE A 137 -1.53 9.08 -4.85
N GLY A 138 -1.18 8.40 -5.95
CA GLY A 138 0.06 8.64 -6.67
C GLY A 138 0.14 10.03 -7.28
N SER A 139 -0.95 10.51 -7.88
CA SER A 139 -1.03 11.85 -8.48
C SER A 139 -0.90 12.96 -7.43
N ALA A 140 -1.59 12.83 -6.30
CA ALA A 140 -1.51 13.75 -5.18
C ALA A 140 -0.10 13.79 -4.57
N ALA A 141 0.50 12.61 -4.35
CA ALA A 141 1.85 12.48 -3.83
C ALA A 141 2.90 13.14 -4.74
N LEU A 142 2.78 12.93 -6.06
CA LEU A 142 3.70 13.50 -7.04
C LEU A 142 3.58 15.02 -7.09
N TYR A 143 2.37 15.56 -7.08
CA TYR A 143 2.14 17.00 -6.99
C TYR A 143 2.78 17.60 -5.73
N ALA A 144 2.49 17.04 -4.56
CA ALA A 144 3.04 17.50 -3.30
C ALA A 144 4.56 17.38 -3.25
N TYR A 145 5.13 16.32 -3.80
CA TYR A 145 6.59 16.15 -3.93
C TYR A 145 7.18 17.25 -4.79
N GLN A 146 6.65 17.50 -5.99
CA GLN A 146 7.16 18.50 -6.91
C GLN A 146 7.10 19.92 -6.34
N LYS A 147 6.01 20.28 -5.67
CA LYS A 147 5.92 21.56 -4.97
C LYS A 147 6.97 21.67 -3.87
N SER A 148 7.20 20.62 -3.12
CA SER A 148 8.15 20.63 -2.00
C SER A 148 9.62 20.75 -2.40
N ILE A 149 9.97 20.49 -3.66
CA ILE A 149 11.35 20.58 -4.19
C ILE A 149 11.58 21.82 -5.06
N GLY A 150 10.77 22.85 -4.88
CA GLY A 150 11.01 24.17 -5.47
C GLY A 150 10.11 24.57 -6.62
N GLY A 151 9.03 23.82 -6.88
CA GLY A 151 8.03 24.20 -7.89
C GLY A 151 8.58 24.26 -9.33
N GLY A 152 7.84 24.93 -10.19
CA GLY A 152 8.17 25.07 -11.60
C GLY A 152 7.42 24.05 -12.49
N ARG A 153 7.42 24.34 -13.81
CA ARG A 153 6.79 23.45 -14.79
C ARG A 153 7.61 22.16 -14.92
N ARG A 154 6.98 21.01 -14.68
CA ARG A 154 7.63 19.70 -14.80
C ARG A 154 6.83 18.80 -15.72
N ILE A 155 7.54 17.97 -16.46
CA ILE A 155 6.96 16.95 -17.31
C ILE A 155 6.98 15.64 -16.53
N ASN A 156 5.81 15.01 -16.41
CA ASN A 156 5.64 13.69 -15.82
C ASN A 156 5.20 12.72 -16.91
N VAL A 157 5.85 11.58 -16.99
CA VAL A 157 5.50 10.52 -17.92
C VAL A 157 4.82 9.39 -17.14
N ILE A 158 3.61 9.04 -17.56
CA ILE A 158 2.84 7.94 -16.98
C ILE A 158 2.74 6.83 -18.01
N THR A 159 3.27 5.65 -17.67
CA THR A 159 3.13 4.45 -18.49
C THR A 159 1.99 3.59 -17.94
N CYS A 160 1.05 3.24 -18.79
CA CYS A 160 -0.12 2.44 -18.41
C CYS A 160 -0.64 1.65 -19.61
N PRO A 161 -1.45 0.61 -19.41
CA PRO A 161 -2.15 -0.06 -20.50
C PRO A 161 -3.05 0.92 -21.27
N SER A 162 -3.11 0.80 -22.59
CA SER A 162 -3.79 1.76 -23.48
C SER A 162 -5.27 1.99 -23.11
N HIS A 163 -5.98 0.94 -22.70
CA HIS A 163 -7.39 1.01 -22.33
C HIS A 163 -7.67 1.88 -21.08
N VAL A 164 -6.67 2.15 -20.23
CA VAL A 164 -6.82 3.01 -19.04
C VAL A 164 -6.24 4.42 -19.23
N ALA A 165 -5.57 4.71 -20.35
CA ALA A 165 -4.90 6.00 -20.56
C ALA A 165 -5.87 7.20 -20.46
N LYS A 166 -7.07 7.12 -21.07
CA LYS A 166 -8.09 8.17 -20.96
C LYS A 166 -8.59 8.35 -19.52
N LYS A 167 -8.68 7.26 -18.75
CA LYS A 167 -9.03 7.32 -17.33
C LYS A 167 -7.96 8.07 -16.55
N TRP A 168 -6.68 7.82 -16.82
CA TRP A 168 -5.56 8.54 -16.19
C TRP A 168 -5.64 10.04 -16.43
N VAL A 169 -5.91 10.47 -17.68
CA VAL A 169 -6.05 11.89 -18.02
C VAL A 169 -7.17 12.54 -17.21
N ARG A 170 -8.33 11.90 -17.13
CA ARG A 170 -9.46 12.38 -16.32
C ARG A 170 -9.11 12.50 -14.85
N GLU A 171 -8.54 11.45 -14.27
CA GLU A 171 -8.15 11.40 -12.85
C GLU A 171 -7.11 12.48 -12.52
N LEU A 172 -6.19 12.79 -13.44
CA LEU A 172 -5.20 13.85 -13.27
C LEU A 172 -5.88 15.22 -13.22
N TYR A 173 -6.82 15.51 -14.10
CA TYR A 173 -7.58 16.78 -14.08
C TYR A 173 -8.43 16.92 -12.80
N GLU A 174 -8.95 15.81 -12.27
CA GLU A 174 -9.71 15.81 -11.02
C GLU A 174 -8.82 16.00 -9.78
N THR A 175 -7.53 15.61 -9.86
CA THR A 175 -6.65 15.49 -8.68
C THR A 175 -5.60 16.58 -8.61
N VAL A 176 -5.06 17.01 -9.76
CA VAL A 176 -3.86 17.85 -9.80
C VAL A 176 -4.20 19.27 -10.25
N PRO A 177 -4.05 20.28 -9.39
CA PRO A 177 -4.29 21.68 -9.76
C PRO A 177 -3.44 22.12 -10.94
N ASN A 178 -4.04 22.86 -11.88
CA ASN A 178 -3.36 23.43 -13.06
C ASN A 178 -2.60 22.39 -13.91
N CYS A 179 -3.08 21.16 -13.93
CA CYS A 179 -2.51 20.07 -14.70
C CYS A 179 -2.87 20.21 -16.18
N ILE A 180 -1.91 19.93 -17.06
CA ILE A 180 -2.13 19.69 -18.49
C ILE A 180 -1.74 18.24 -18.75
N ALA A 181 -2.71 17.40 -19.08
CA ALA A 181 -2.51 15.98 -19.34
C ALA A 181 -3.00 15.59 -20.73
N ARG A 182 -2.21 14.80 -21.44
CA ARG A 182 -2.59 14.27 -22.76
C ARG A 182 -2.14 12.83 -22.94
N VAL A 183 -2.85 12.07 -23.74
CA VAL A 183 -2.40 10.74 -24.17
C VAL A 183 -1.40 10.92 -25.30
N VAL A 184 -0.26 10.25 -25.19
CA VAL A 184 0.75 10.17 -26.25
C VAL A 184 0.65 8.79 -26.87
N SER A 185 0.31 8.75 -28.15
CA SER A 185 0.15 7.50 -28.92
C SER A 185 1.35 7.24 -29.83
N SER A 186 2.12 8.27 -30.17
CA SER A 186 3.32 8.21 -31.01
C SER A 186 4.38 9.17 -30.51
N ILE A 187 5.63 8.93 -30.87
CA ILE A 187 6.75 9.84 -30.63
C ILE A 187 6.50 11.23 -31.23
N THR A 188 5.80 11.29 -32.37
CA THR A 188 5.41 12.56 -33.01
C THR A 188 4.41 13.40 -32.23
N ASP A 189 3.79 12.83 -31.18
CA ASP A 189 2.85 13.57 -30.32
C ASP A 189 3.57 14.36 -29.20
N VAL A 190 4.88 14.30 -29.14
CA VAL A 190 5.70 14.90 -28.05
C VAL A 190 6.21 16.29 -28.40
N ASP A 191 6.10 16.73 -29.66
CA ASP A 191 6.51 18.06 -30.14
C ASP A 191 5.56 19.21 -29.73
#